data_48dd96c3f72d581b561d18adebf2aec1
#
_entry.id   48dd96c3f72d581b561d18adebf2aec1
#
_cell.length_a   1.000
_cell.length_b   1.000
_cell.length_c   1.000
_cell.angle_alpha   90.00
_cell.angle_beta   90.00
_cell.angle_gamma   90.00
#
_symmetry.space_group_name_H-M   'P 1'
#
loop_
_entity.id
_entity.type
_entity.pdbx_description
1 polymer ?
#
loop_
_entity_poly.entity_id
_entity_poly.type
_entity_poly.pdbx_seq_one_letter_code
_entity_poly.pdbx_strand_id
1 'polypeptide(L)'
;MKSKWFVLTIAVTLALFALNNLASALTYDFVGNNAKQWFEEFVNGDNTSMNEDAGWTLTADGLTANDNVGTGHQRIGIAAADWTDYTVEAKFKFLKFGTYNESHVYCRWQDEKNNYFFRTIKRNNAGNQNFWSIEWLRKVAGTDNEGDVTDDVNIIADLKVNTIYGLRGKVTDQVVDVEFFNGSKWLAAGSITYPGTYKTGGIGVGRSSCQVAWQYISVNGAGIPSDATPVEALGKSATTWGELKKGI
;
A
#
# COMPACT_ATOMS: atom_id res chain seq x y z
N MET A 1 2.31 -9.31 -54.40
CA MET A 1 1.34 -9.75 -53.37
C MET A 1 1.95 -10.32 -52.07
N LYS A 2 3.28 -10.35 -51.90
CA LYS A 2 3.94 -10.95 -50.68
C LYS A 2 4.15 -9.99 -49.50
N SER A 3 4.01 -8.67 -49.69
CA SER A 3 4.34 -7.69 -48.62
C SER A 3 3.19 -7.42 -47.63
N LYS A 4 1.95 -7.60 -48.01
CA LYS A 4 0.79 -7.30 -47.13
C LYS A 4 0.60 -8.30 -45.98
N TRP A 5 1.01 -9.56 -46.18
CA TRP A 5 0.92 -10.57 -45.13
C TRP A 5 1.98 -10.39 -44.04
N PHE A 6 3.14 -9.87 -44.40
CA PHE A 6 4.23 -9.66 -43.42
C PHE A 6 3.90 -8.53 -42.43
N VAL A 7 3.26 -7.47 -42.93
CA VAL A 7 2.85 -6.33 -42.08
C VAL A 7 1.73 -6.74 -41.10
N LEU A 8 0.78 -7.57 -41.59
CA LEU A 8 -0.32 -8.04 -40.73
C LEU A 8 0.18 -8.94 -39.60
N THR A 9 1.12 -9.83 -39.89
CA THR A 9 1.70 -10.75 -38.90
C THR A 9 2.45 -9.98 -37.82
N ILE A 10 3.24 -8.95 -38.13
CA ILE A 10 3.95 -8.12 -37.18
C ILE A 10 2.96 -7.32 -36.34
N ALA A 11 1.90 -6.77 -36.91
CA ALA A 11 0.90 -6.00 -36.16
C ALA A 11 0.12 -6.88 -35.17
N VAL A 12 -0.22 -8.11 -35.54
CA VAL A 12 -0.90 -9.07 -34.63
C VAL A 12 0.05 -9.54 -33.54
N THR A 13 1.32 -9.78 -33.82
CA THR A 13 2.30 -10.17 -32.82
C THR A 13 2.55 -9.05 -31.82
N LEU A 14 2.68 -7.79 -32.27
CA LEU A 14 2.81 -6.62 -31.40
C LEU A 14 1.55 -6.38 -30.56
N ALA A 15 0.36 -6.60 -31.10
CA ALA A 15 -0.89 -6.49 -30.36
C ALA A 15 -1.03 -7.59 -29.29
N LEU A 16 -0.61 -8.82 -29.60
CA LEU A 16 -0.58 -9.92 -28.64
C LEU A 16 0.47 -9.70 -27.54
N PHE A 17 1.62 -9.09 -27.85
CA PHE A 17 2.60 -8.70 -26.82
C PHE A 17 2.09 -7.57 -25.93
N ALA A 18 1.31 -6.61 -26.47
CA ALA A 18 0.71 -5.53 -25.71
C ALA A 18 -0.42 -6.02 -24.77
N LEU A 19 -1.15 -7.05 -25.15
CA LEU A 19 -2.22 -7.66 -24.34
C LEU A 19 -1.68 -8.54 -23.20
N ASN A 20 -0.47 -9.06 -23.29
CA ASN A 20 0.13 -9.89 -22.24
C ASN A 20 0.80 -9.08 -21.12
N ASN A 21 0.81 -7.75 -21.18
CA ASN A 21 1.37 -6.87 -20.16
C ASN A 21 0.32 -6.14 -19.30
N LEU A 22 -0.89 -6.66 -19.21
CA LEU A 22 -1.77 -6.34 -18.10
C LEU A 22 -1.19 -7.11 -16.88
N ALA A 23 -0.13 -6.58 -16.30
CA ALA A 23 0.38 -7.10 -15.05
C ALA A 23 -0.77 -7.04 -14.04
N SER A 24 -1.28 -8.20 -13.62
CA SER A 24 -2.23 -8.25 -12.51
C SER A 24 -1.53 -7.72 -11.27
N ALA A 25 -2.23 -6.93 -10.48
CA ALA A 25 -1.70 -6.42 -9.24
C ALA A 25 -1.57 -7.55 -8.21
N LEU A 26 -0.55 -7.51 -7.36
CA LEU A 26 -0.54 -8.26 -6.11
C LEU A 26 -1.47 -7.52 -5.14
N THR A 27 -2.52 -8.18 -4.66
CA THR A 27 -3.55 -7.55 -3.83
C THR A 27 -3.78 -8.34 -2.55
N TYR A 28 -3.61 -7.70 -1.41
CA TYR A 28 -3.99 -8.20 -0.10
C TYR A 28 -5.38 -7.66 0.23
N ASP A 29 -6.41 -8.45 -0.07
CA ASP A 29 -7.82 -8.10 0.14
C ASP A 29 -8.28 -8.58 1.53
N PHE A 30 -8.58 -7.65 2.42
CA PHE A 30 -8.95 -7.91 3.81
C PHE A 30 -10.46 -7.96 4.05
N VAL A 31 -11.29 -7.87 3.01
CA VAL A 31 -12.77 -7.95 3.12
C VAL A 31 -13.39 -9.00 2.21
N GLY A 32 -12.63 -9.53 1.25
CA GLY A 32 -13.08 -10.56 0.31
C GLY A 32 -13.12 -11.98 0.92
N ASN A 33 -13.45 -12.94 0.09
CA ASN A 33 -13.60 -14.34 0.50
C ASN A 33 -12.29 -14.96 1.05
N ASN A 34 -11.14 -14.46 0.63
CA ASN A 34 -9.81 -14.93 1.07
C ASN A 34 -9.17 -13.99 2.11
N ALA A 35 -9.94 -13.10 2.73
CA ALA A 35 -9.42 -12.08 3.64
C ALA A 35 -8.53 -12.66 4.76
N LYS A 36 -8.90 -13.84 5.31
CA LYS A 36 -8.08 -14.50 6.34
C LYS A 36 -6.72 -14.95 5.80
N GLN A 37 -6.66 -15.50 4.59
CA GLN A 37 -5.40 -15.90 3.96
C GLN A 37 -4.51 -14.67 3.71
N TRP A 38 -5.07 -13.63 3.14
CA TRP A 38 -4.34 -12.37 2.88
C TRP A 38 -3.88 -11.69 4.18
N PHE A 39 -4.70 -11.74 5.23
CA PHE A 39 -4.30 -11.25 6.54
C PHE A 39 -3.10 -12.04 7.09
N GLU A 40 -3.15 -13.37 7.06
CA GLU A 40 -2.06 -14.21 7.56
C GLU A 40 -0.77 -13.97 6.76
N GLU A 41 -0.87 -13.83 5.44
CA GLU A 41 0.28 -13.55 4.59
C GLU A 41 0.87 -12.15 4.83
N PHE A 42 0.01 -11.12 4.93
CA PHE A 42 0.43 -9.75 5.14
C PHE A 42 0.95 -9.49 6.55
N VAL A 43 0.32 -10.07 7.58
CA VAL A 43 0.64 -9.81 8.99
C VAL A 43 1.71 -10.76 9.51
N ASN A 44 1.68 -12.03 9.11
CA ASN A 44 2.54 -13.09 9.63
C ASN A 44 3.56 -13.61 8.59
N GLY A 45 3.62 -13.02 7.40
CA GLY A 45 4.57 -13.41 6.36
C GLY A 45 6.03 -13.18 6.77
N ASP A 46 6.95 -13.97 6.21
CA ASP A 46 8.38 -13.94 6.54
C ASP A 46 9.05 -12.58 6.25
N ASN A 47 8.46 -11.79 5.35
CA ASN A 47 8.96 -10.47 4.95
C ASN A 47 8.22 -9.31 5.63
N THR A 48 7.39 -9.59 6.64
CA THR A 48 6.61 -8.58 7.33
C THR A 48 7.41 -7.98 8.46
N SER A 49 7.45 -6.65 8.49
CA SER A 49 8.04 -5.88 9.57
C SER A 49 6.94 -5.12 10.29
N MET A 50 6.73 -5.43 11.58
CA MET A 50 5.66 -4.85 12.40
C MET A 50 6.23 -3.89 13.45
N ASN A 51 5.44 -2.90 13.81
CA ASN A 51 5.68 -2.15 15.02
C ASN A 51 5.25 -3.01 16.23
N GLU A 52 6.11 -3.16 17.21
CA GLU A 52 5.92 -4.00 18.39
C GLU A 52 4.66 -3.67 19.22
N ASP A 53 4.15 -2.44 19.10
CA ASP A 53 2.99 -1.96 19.86
C ASP A 53 1.63 -2.28 19.20
N ALA A 54 1.60 -2.91 18.05
CA ALA A 54 0.37 -3.09 17.29
C ALA A 54 -0.04 -4.55 17.20
N GLY A 55 -1.05 -4.93 17.95
CA GLY A 55 -1.85 -6.08 17.57
C GLY A 55 -2.68 -5.71 16.33
N TRP A 56 -2.45 -6.36 15.21
CA TRP A 56 -3.29 -6.26 14.02
C TRP A 56 -4.35 -7.35 14.03
N THR A 57 -5.57 -7.01 13.67
CA THR A 57 -6.70 -7.93 13.65
C THR A 57 -7.49 -7.80 12.36
N LEU A 58 -8.04 -8.92 11.91
CA LEU A 58 -9.00 -8.95 10.82
C LEU A 58 -10.41 -8.83 11.40
N THR A 59 -11.15 -7.84 10.94
CA THR A 59 -12.55 -7.62 11.29
C THR A 59 -13.44 -7.69 10.04
N ALA A 60 -14.74 -7.62 10.20
CA ALA A 60 -15.68 -7.50 9.06
C ALA A 60 -15.43 -6.20 8.25
N ASP A 61 -14.79 -5.23 8.85
CA ASP A 61 -14.47 -3.95 8.22
C ASP A 61 -13.11 -3.94 7.50
N GLY A 62 -12.31 -5.00 7.65
CA GLY A 62 -10.98 -5.14 7.08
C GLY A 62 -9.88 -5.28 8.13
N LEU A 63 -8.64 -5.04 7.72
CA LEU A 63 -7.46 -5.03 8.59
C LEU A 63 -7.48 -3.82 9.50
N THR A 64 -7.48 -4.04 10.81
CA THR A 64 -7.44 -2.98 11.83
C THR A 64 -6.29 -3.19 12.80
N ALA A 65 -5.73 -2.11 13.31
CA ALA A 65 -4.84 -2.15 14.45
C ALA A 65 -5.64 -2.05 15.75
N ASN A 66 -5.16 -2.72 16.81
CA ASN A 66 -5.80 -2.72 18.12
C ASN A 66 -6.01 -1.33 18.70
N ASP A 67 -6.97 -1.23 19.58
CA ASP A 67 -7.78 -0.08 20.00
C ASP A 67 -7.08 1.05 20.78
N ASN A 68 -5.77 1.12 20.83
CA ASN A 68 -5.16 2.29 21.44
C ASN A 68 -5.29 3.51 20.53
N VAL A 69 -6.39 4.25 20.72
CA VAL A 69 -6.61 5.59 20.12
C VAL A 69 -5.61 6.60 20.68
N GLY A 70 -4.51 6.12 21.25
CA GLY A 70 -3.41 6.93 21.74
C GLY A 70 -2.64 7.62 20.60
N THR A 71 -1.69 8.44 20.95
CA THR A 71 -0.87 9.25 20.03
C THR A 71 0.19 8.44 19.28
N GLY A 72 0.20 7.11 19.37
CA GLY A 72 1.19 6.25 18.74
C GLY A 72 0.91 5.96 17.27
N HIS A 73 1.97 5.94 16.46
CA HIS A 73 1.92 5.43 15.10
C HIS A 73 1.92 3.91 15.12
N GLN A 74 0.95 3.30 14.45
CA GLN A 74 0.91 1.86 14.22
C GLN A 74 1.06 1.61 12.74
N ARG A 75 1.97 0.70 12.37
CA ARG A 75 2.33 0.44 10.98
C ARG A 75 2.67 -1.03 10.78
N ILE A 76 2.42 -1.50 9.57
CA ILE A 76 2.80 -2.83 9.12
C ILE A 76 3.12 -2.75 7.63
N GLY A 77 4.10 -3.51 7.18
CA GLY A 77 4.48 -3.55 5.78
C GLY A 77 5.25 -4.79 5.40
N ILE A 78 5.31 -5.03 4.13
CA ILE A 78 6.09 -6.11 3.50
C ILE A 78 7.32 -5.49 2.89
N ALA A 79 8.50 -5.93 3.33
CA ALA A 79 9.75 -5.55 2.72
C ALA A 79 9.94 -6.27 1.37
N ALA A 80 10.45 -5.55 0.38
CA ALA A 80 10.82 -6.11 -0.91
C ALA A 80 12.15 -5.50 -1.36
N ALA A 81 13.14 -6.34 -1.59
CA ALA A 81 14.49 -5.87 -1.88
C ALA A 81 14.66 -5.31 -3.30
N ASP A 82 13.80 -5.71 -4.22
CA ASP A 82 13.95 -5.52 -5.67
C ASP A 82 12.84 -4.68 -6.33
N TRP A 83 11.78 -4.32 -5.59
CA TRP A 83 10.71 -3.49 -6.17
C TRP A 83 11.17 -2.05 -6.35
N THR A 84 11.21 -1.61 -7.61
CA THR A 84 11.69 -0.27 -7.98
C THR A 84 10.53 0.66 -8.34
N ASP A 85 10.03 0.57 -9.57
CA ASP A 85 8.96 1.40 -10.07
C ASP A 85 7.64 0.65 -10.00
N TYR A 86 6.68 1.21 -9.26
CA TYR A 86 5.40 0.56 -9.05
C TYR A 86 4.30 1.55 -8.68
N THR A 87 3.07 1.09 -8.78
CA THR A 87 1.92 1.78 -8.20
C THR A 87 1.47 1.01 -6.96
N VAL A 88 1.41 1.68 -5.82
CA VAL A 88 0.75 1.18 -4.61
C VAL A 88 -0.59 1.87 -4.44
N GLU A 89 -1.62 1.09 -4.12
CA GLU A 89 -2.98 1.57 -3.87
C GLU A 89 -3.55 0.91 -2.63
N ALA A 90 -4.21 1.68 -1.78
CA ALA A 90 -4.95 1.12 -0.66
C ALA A 90 -6.28 1.84 -0.48
N LYS A 91 -7.32 1.09 -0.08
CA LYS A 91 -8.59 1.65 0.36
C LYS A 91 -8.81 1.37 1.83
N PHE A 92 -9.41 2.35 2.49
CA PHE A 92 -9.65 2.34 3.92
C PHE A 92 -10.93 3.10 4.29
N LYS A 93 -11.38 2.91 5.51
CA LYS A 93 -12.38 3.76 6.14
C LYS A 93 -11.98 4.09 7.57
N PHE A 94 -12.29 5.27 8.01
CA PHE A 94 -12.20 5.62 9.42
C PHE A 94 -13.37 4.99 10.16
N LEU A 95 -13.09 4.24 11.22
CA LEU A 95 -14.10 3.70 12.12
C LEU A 95 -14.39 4.66 13.27
N LYS A 96 -13.35 5.38 13.72
CA LYS A 96 -13.43 6.36 14.78
C LYS A 96 -12.35 7.41 14.62
N PHE A 97 -12.72 8.67 14.79
CA PHE A 97 -11.76 9.77 14.84
C PHE A 97 -11.18 9.94 16.24
N GLY A 98 -9.93 10.37 16.30
CA GLY A 98 -9.18 10.73 17.49
C GLY A 98 -8.58 12.13 17.37
N THR A 99 -7.31 12.30 17.73
CA THR A 99 -6.67 13.63 17.78
C THR A 99 -6.15 14.09 16.42
N TYR A 100 -5.35 13.28 15.70
CA TYR A 100 -4.74 13.66 14.42
C TYR A 100 -5.38 12.98 13.21
N ASN A 101 -6.01 11.84 13.38
CA ASN A 101 -6.77 11.12 12.34
C ASN A 101 -5.97 10.80 11.09
N GLU A 102 -4.90 10.07 11.24
CA GLU A 102 -4.01 9.77 10.14
C GLU A 102 -4.26 8.37 9.56
N SER A 103 -4.24 8.24 8.23
CA SER A 103 -4.13 6.98 7.52
C SER A 103 -2.93 7.02 6.60
N HIS A 104 -2.07 6.02 6.67
CA HIS A 104 -0.77 6.00 6.01
C HIS A 104 -0.71 4.91 4.94
N VAL A 105 -0.15 5.22 3.77
CA VAL A 105 0.30 4.25 2.78
C VAL A 105 1.80 4.39 2.62
N TYR A 106 2.49 3.29 2.81
CA TYR A 106 3.95 3.22 2.74
C TYR A 106 4.39 2.75 1.36
N CYS A 107 5.46 3.36 0.89
CA CYS A 107 6.23 2.93 -0.26
C CYS A 107 7.71 2.88 0.11
N ARG A 108 8.52 2.16 -0.66
CA ARG A 108 9.95 1.94 -0.33
C ARG A 108 10.14 1.40 1.09
N TRP A 109 9.20 0.60 1.57
CA TRP A 109 9.26 0.00 2.90
C TRP A 109 10.45 -0.94 3.02
N GLN A 110 11.37 -0.64 3.93
CA GLN A 110 12.46 -1.52 4.34
C GLN A 110 12.12 -2.20 5.67
N ASP A 111 11.72 -1.38 6.64
CA ASP A 111 11.28 -1.73 7.98
C ASP A 111 10.52 -0.55 8.63
N GLU A 112 10.14 -0.67 9.90
CA GLU A 112 9.41 0.37 10.63
C GLU A 112 10.20 1.66 10.87
N LYS A 113 11.54 1.63 10.73
CA LYS A 113 12.43 2.80 10.91
C LYS A 113 12.92 3.40 9.61
N ASN A 114 12.72 2.69 8.50
CA ASN A 114 13.28 3.00 7.20
C ASN A 114 12.23 2.85 6.11
N ASN A 115 11.56 3.93 5.76
CA ASN A 115 10.48 3.91 4.78
C ASN A 115 10.13 5.31 4.27
N TYR A 116 9.37 5.37 3.20
CA TYR A 116 8.67 6.54 2.73
C TYR A 116 7.17 6.28 2.83
N PHE A 117 6.39 7.30 3.13
CA PHE A 117 4.95 7.19 3.13
C PHE A 117 4.25 8.52 2.85
N PHE A 118 3.02 8.42 2.41
CA PHE A 118 2.09 9.52 2.27
C PHE A 118 0.84 9.19 3.07
N ARG A 119 0.20 10.23 3.61
CA ARG A 119 -0.90 10.07 4.55
C ARG A 119 -2.00 11.09 4.33
N THR A 120 -3.23 10.74 4.69
CA THR A 120 -4.22 11.76 5.05
C THR A 120 -4.02 12.15 6.51
N ILE A 121 -4.16 13.42 6.83
CA ILE A 121 -4.09 13.92 8.20
C ILE A 121 -5.11 15.04 8.42
N LYS A 122 -5.73 15.05 9.59
CA LYS A 122 -6.54 16.18 10.01
C LYS A 122 -5.72 17.07 10.93
N ARG A 123 -5.28 18.21 10.43
CA ARG A 123 -4.56 19.20 11.23
C ARG A 123 -5.52 20.05 12.03
N ASN A 124 -5.31 20.11 13.35
CA ASN A 124 -5.88 21.10 14.25
C ASN A 124 -4.85 22.22 14.46
N ASN A 125 -4.72 23.12 13.51
CA ASN A 125 -3.85 24.27 13.73
C ASN A 125 -4.49 25.23 14.74
N ALA A 126 -3.68 25.84 15.60
CA ALA A 126 -4.07 26.82 16.63
C ALA A 126 -4.77 28.08 16.09
N GLY A 127 -5.01 28.16 14.78
CA GLY A 127 -5.67 29.24 14.08
C GLY A 127 -7.05 28.93 13.52
N ASN A 128 -7.77 27.96 14.05
CA ASN A 128 -9.16 27.60 13.67
C ASN A 128 -9.34 26.86 12.33
N GLN A 129 -8.35 26.24 11.77
CA GLN A 129 -8.55 25.46 10.54
C GLN A 129 -8.52 23.96 10.83
N ASN A 130 -9.72 23.38 10.99
CA ASN A 130 -9.97 21.95 10.93
C ASN A 130 -9.97 21.49 9.47
N PHE A 131 -8.84 21.30 8.85
CA PHE A 131 -8.79 20.82 7.48
C PHE A 131 -8.04 19.50 7.36
N TRP A 132 -8.38 18.76 6.33
CA TRP A 132 -7.67 17.57 5.94
C TRP A 132 -6.61 17.92 4.90
N SER A 133 -5.43 17.33 5.02
CA SER A 133 -4.35 17.45 4.03
C SER A 133 -3.80 16.07 3.66
N ILE A 134 -3.09 16.04 2.55
CA ILE A 134 -2.21 14.92 2.22
C ILE A 134 -0.79 15.39 2.47
N GLU A 135 -0.06 14.61 3.22
CA GLU A 135 1.31 14.88 3.58
C GLU A 135 2.18 13.68 3.24
N TRP A 136 3.45 13.96 3.10
CA TRP A 136 4.45 12.92 2.95
C TRP A 136 5.43 12.93 4.11
N LEU A 137 5.95 11.76 4.42
CA LEU A 137 7.03 11.61 5.38
C LEU A 137 8.09 10.67 4.83
N ARG A 138 9.31 10.98 5.24
CA ARG A 138 10.47 10.10 5.09
C ARG A 138 10.95 9.72 6.47
N LYS A 139 11.07 8.44 6.74
CA LYS A 139 11.72 7.92 7.94
C LYS A 139 13.07 7.30 7.57
N VAL A 140 14.13 7.75 8.21
CA VAL A 140 15.50 7.24 8.06
C VAL A 140 16.08 7.03 9.45
N ALA A 141 16.49 5.80 9.76
CA ALA A 141 16.99 5.39 11.06
C ALA A 141 16.08 5.84 12.23
N GLY A 142 14.76 5.80 12.00
CA GLY A 142 13.76 6.20 12.98
C GLY A 142 13.45 7.68 13.05
N THR A 143 14.17 8.52 12.32
CA THR A 143 13.94 9.98 12.31
C THR A 143 12.96 10.34 11.19
N ASP A 144 11.91 11.07 11.56
CA ASP A 144 10.89 11.55 10.63
C ASP A 144 11.28 12.91 10.03
N ASN A 145 11.09 13.06 8.72
CA ASN A 145 11.11 14.33 8.01
C ASN A 145 9.81 14.45 7.23
N GLU A 146 9.13 15.56 7.39
CA GLU A 146 7.79 15.81 6.87
C GLU A 146 7.78 16.88 5.78
N GLY A 147 6.74 16.85 4.93
CA GLY A 147 6.42 17.88 3.98
C GLY A 147 4.99 17.73 3.47
N ASP A 148 4.45 18.84 2.97
CA ASP A 148 3.09 18.83 2.41
C ASP A 148 3.14 18.37 0.94
N VAL A 149 2.13 17.60 0.53
CA VAL A 149 1.95 17.18 -0.87
C VAL A 149 1.03 18.16 -1.59
N THR A 150 0.04 18.65 -0.87
CA THR A 150 -0.97 19.53 -1.46
C THR A 150 -1.08 20.80 -0.64
N ASP A 151 -1.04 21.93 -1.35
CA ASP A 151 -1.51 23.21 -0.83
C ASP A 151 -3.04 23.36 -1.03
N ASP A 152 -3.68 22.41 -1.72
CA ASP A 152 -5.09 22.50 -2.07
C ASP A 152 -5.95 21.69 -1.10
N VAL A 153 -6.40 22.36 -0.04
CA VAL A 153 -7.37 21.85 0.95
C VAL A 153 -8.72 21.44 0.34
N ASN A 154 -8.98 21.78 -0.92
CA ASN A 154 -10.26 21.45 -1.57
C ASN A 154 -10.31 20.01 -2.10
N ILE A 155 -9.17 19.32 -2.19
CA ILE A 155 -9.15 17.93 -2.66
C ILE A 155 -9.77 17.00 -1.63
N ILE A 156 -9.55 17.27 -0.34
CA ILE A 156 -10.10 16.48 0.75
C ILE A 156 -11.16 17.32 1.48
N ALA A 157 -12.43 17.09 1.13
CA ALA A 157 -13.55 17.57 1.92
C ALA A 157 -13.57 16.88 3.30
N ASP A 158 -14.41 17.33 4.22
CA ASP A 158 -14.60 16.70 5.53
C ASP A 158 -14.80 15.19 5.42
N LEU A 159 -13.79 14.42 5.79
CA LEU A 159 -13.86 12.96 5.80
C LEU A 159 -14.84 12.52 6.89
N LYS A 160 -15.58 11.46 6.61
CA LYS A 160 -16.59 10.90 7.51
C LYS A 160 -16.21 9.47 7.92
N VAL A 161 -16.59 9.08 9.11
CA VAL A 161 -16.50 7.67 9.53
C VAL A 161 -17.38 6.79 8.63
N ASN A 162 -16.99 5.52 8.50
CA ASN A 162 -17.69 4.52 7.71
C ASN A 162 -17.82 4.81 6.19
N THR A 163 -17.06 5.78 5.70
CA THR A 163 -16.96 6.07 4.25
C THR A 163 -15.63 5.53 3.74
N ILE A 164 -15.66 4.89 2.57
CA ILE A 164 -14.46 4.34 1.94
C ILE A 164 -13.72 5.46 1.22
N TYR A 165 -12.47 5.62 1.57
CA TYR A 165 -11.49 6.51 0.93
C TYR A 165 -10.32 5.68 0.40
N GLY A 166 -9.38 6.32 -0.27
CA GLY A 166 -8.17 5.62 -0.72
C GLY A 166 -7.02 6.57 -0.96
N LEU A 167 -5.84 6.01 -0.92
CA LEU A 167 -4.59 6.64 -1.32
C LEU A 167 -3.90 5.77 -2.36
N ARG A 168 -3.38 6.38 -3.41
CA ARG A 168 -2.59 5.75 -4.44
C ARG A 168 -1.32 6.55 -4.67
N GLY A 169 -0.20 5.87 -4.79
CA GLY A 169 1.09 6.45 -5.14
C GLY A 169 1.70 5.73 -6.32
N LYS A 170 1.97 6.45 -7.42
CA LYS A 170 2.80 5.95 -8.51
C LYS A 170 4.23 6.32 -8.24
N VAL A 171 5.02 5.32 -7.90
CA VAL A 171 6.44 5.45 -7.57
C VAL A 171 7.27 5.28 -8.84
N THR A 172 8.04 6.29 -9.20
CA THR A 172 8.96 6.25 -10.35
C THR A 172 10.26 6.91 -9.93
N ASP A 173 11.34 6.13 -9.83
CA ASP A 173 12.62 6.56 -9.27
C ASP A 173 12.42 7.23 -7.89
N GLN A 174 12.65 8.53 -7.78
CA GLN A 174 12.51 9.29 -6.54
C GLN A 174 11.20 10.06 -6.42
N VAL A 175 10.34 9.99 -7.44
CA VAL A 175 9.07 10.71 -7.48
C VAL A 175 7.92 9.78 -7.16
N VAL A 176 6.98 10.26 -6.37
CA VAL A 176 5.70 9.62 -6.12
C VAL A 176 4.57 10.57 -6.49
N ASP A 177 3.83 10.24 -7.54
CA ASP A 177 2.60 10.93 -7.89
C ASP A 177 1.47 10.39 -7.02
N VAL A 178 0.83 11.25 -6.24
CA VAL A 178 -0.17 10.85 -5.25
C VAL A 178 -1.57 11.21 -5.73
N GLU A 179 -2.49 10.27 -5.57
CA GLU A 179 -3.91 10.44 -5.81
C GLU A 179 -4.71 10.07 -4.56
N PHE A 180 -5.84 10.75 -4.38
CA PHE A 180 -6.80 10.50 -3.31
C PHE A 180 -8.15 10.05 -3.88
N PHE A 181 -8.70 8.95 -3.36
CA PHE A 181 -10.06 8.50 -3.67
C PHE A 181 -11.04 9.08 -2.65
N ASN A 182 -11.95 9.92 -3.11
CA ASN A 182 -12.88 10.67 -2.25
C ASN A 182 -14.20 9.94 -1.94
N GLY A 183 -14.26 8.64 -2.21
CA GLY A 183 -15.48 7.82 -2.11
C GLY A 183 -16.21 7.62 -3.44
N SER A 184 -15.86 8.37 -4.49
CA SER A 184 -16.46 8.23 -5.83
C SER A 184 -15.46 8.20 -6.96
N LYS A 185 -14.40 8.97 -6.88
CA LYS A 185 -13.36 9.06 -7.93
C LYS A 185 -11.99 9.34 -7.35
N TRP A 186 -10.96 9.01 -8.11
CA TRP A 186 -9.59 9.41 -7.84
C TRP A 186 -9.35 10.85 -8.27
N LEU A 187 -8.65 11.60 -7.43
CA LEU A 187 -8.27 13.00 -7.63
C LEU A 187 -6.76 13.09 -7.50
N ALA A 188 -6.10 13.76 -8.43
CA ALA A 188 -4.68 14.05 -8.31
C ALA A 188 -4.44 14.94 -7.08
N ALA A 189 -3.52 14.53 -6.22
CA ALA A 189 -3.18 15.25 -5.00
C ALA A 189 -1.86 16.01 -5.13
N GLY A 190 -0.98 15.60 -6.03
CA GLY A 190 0.32 16.23 -6.27
C GLY A 190 1.43 15.20 -6.39
N SER A 191 2.66 15.68 -6.44
CA SER A 191 3.86 14.85 -6.57
C SER A 191 4.83 15.12 -5.43
N ILE A 192 5.47 14.06 -4.95
CA ILE A 192 6.51 14.10 -3.91
C ILE A 192 7.83 13.73 -4.55
N THR A 193 8.88 14.50 -4.25
CA THR A 193 10.24 14.08 -4.58
C THR A 193 10.97 13.67 -3.31
N TYR A 194 11.25 12.39 -3.15
CA TYR A 194 12.04 11.89 -2.05
C TYR A 194 13.54 12.00 -2.37
N PRO A 195 14.39 12.33 -1.38
CA PRO A 195 15.81 12.20 -1.56
C PRO A 195 16.16 10.71 -1.68
N GLY A 196 16.82 10.29 -2.73
CA GLY A 196 17.08 8.91 -3.15
C GLY A 196 17.82 7.98 -2.17
N THR A 197 17.44 8.03 -0.88
CA THR A 197 17.99 7.15 0.18
C THR A 197 17.57 5.70 -0.07
N TYR A 198 16.30 5.48 -0.41
CA TYR A 198 15.76 4.15 -0.72
C TYR A 198 15.34 4.10 -2.19
N LYS A 199 16.05 3.28 -2.98
CA LYS A 199 15.78 3.10 -4.41
C LYS A 199 14.80 1.95 -4.68
N THR A 200 14.73 1.02 -3.74
CA THR A 200 13.86 -0.15 -3.76
C THR A 200 13.08 -0.22 -2.45
N GLY A 201 12.13 -1.11 -2.36
CA GLY A 201 11.41 -1.40 -1.14
C GLY A 201 9.95 -1.77 -1.38
N GLY A 202 9.33 -2.37 -0.39
CA GLY A 202 7.97 -2.85 -0.44
C GLY A 202 6.92 -1.79 -0.10
N ILE A 203 5.80 -2.27 0.41
CA ILE A 203 4.60 -1.49 0.70
C ILE A 203 4.13 -1.72 2.12
N GLY A 204 3.28 -0.84 2.63
CA GLY A 204 2.68 -1.00 3.94
C GLY A 204 1.50 -0.07 4.17
N VAL A 205 0.84 -0.28 5.29
CA VAL A 205 -0.23 0.58 5.79
C VAL A 205 0.00 0.95 7.24
N GLY A 206 -0.64 2.05 7.67
CA GLY A 206 -0.54 2.47 9.06
C GLY A 206 -1.55 3.53 9.43
N ARG A 207 -1.57 3.88 10.69
CA ARG A 207 -2.45 4.88 11.25
C ARG A 207 -1.81 5.65 12.40
N SER A 208 -2.37 6.79 12.75
CA SER A 208 -2.10 7.47 14.01
C SER A 208 -3.35 8.14 14.55
N SER A 209 -3.53 8.01 15.87
CA SER A 209 -4.56 8.73 16.66
C SER A 209 -6.01 8.57 16.17
N CYS A 210 -6.35 7.46 15.49
CA CYS A 210 -7.70 7.13 15.04
C CYS A 210 -7.85 5.62 14.87
N GLN A 211 -9.05 5.13 14.62
CA GLN A 211 -9.29 3.77 14.16
C GLN A 211 -9.52 3.77 12.66
N VAL A 212 -8.73 2.99 11.95
CA VAL A 212 -8.82 2.78 10.50
C VAL A 212 -8.99 1.30 10.21
N ALA A 213 -9.88 0.98 9.30
CA ALA A 213 -9.98 -0.34 8.69
C ALA A 213 -9.50 -0.26 7.24
N TRP A 214 -8.45 -0.99 6.92
CA TRP A 214 -7.92 -1.15 5.58
C TRP A 214 -8.68 -2.25 4.86
N GLN A 215 -9.28 -1.94 3.71
CA GLN A 215 -10.05 -2.91 2.93
C GLN A 215 -9.14 -3.75 2.05
N TYR A 216 -8.16 -3.12 1.44
CA TYR A 216 -7.08 -3.79 0.73
C TYR A 216 -5.86 -2.88 0.61
N ILE A 217 -4.73 -3.49 0.29
CA ILE A 217 -3.56 -2.85 -0.28
C ILE A 217 -3.12 -3.64 -1.50
N SER A 218 -2.82 -2.96 -2.60
CA SER A 218 -2.35 -3.58 -3.82
C SER A 218 -1.09 -2.90 -4.34
N VAL A 219 -0.30 -3.66 -5.06
CA VAL A 219 0.90 -3.16 -5.74
C VAL A 219 0.98 -3.74 -7.14
N ASN A 220 1.36 -2.90 -8.11
CA ASN A 220 1.52 -3.28 -9.50
C ASN A 220 2.77 -2.62 -10.07
N GLY A 221 3.65 -3.40 -10.67
CA GLY A 221 4.89 -2.92 -11.28
C GLY A 221 5.67 -4.05 -11.93
N ALA A 222 6.71 -3.69 -12.66
CA ALA A 222 7.58 -4.67 -13.29
C ALA A 222 8.30 -5.53 -12.23
N GLY A 223 8.27 -6.85 -12.41
CA GLY A 223 8.92 -7.80 -11.49
C GLY A 223 8.14 -8.07 -10.20
N ILE A 224 6.99 -7.45 -10.00
CA ILE A 224 6.12 -7.75 -8.86
C ILE A 224 5.25 -8.97 -9.20
N PRO A 225 5.20 -9.99 -8.31
CA PRO A 225 4.29 -11.11 -8.49
C PRO A 225 2.85 -10.65 -8.65
N SER A 226 2.07 -11.35 -9.44
CA SER A 226 0.63 -11.10 -9.54
C SER A 226 -0.17 -12.14 -8.76
N ASP A 227 -1.38 -11.81 -8.34
CA ASP A 227 -2.30 -12.74 -7.66
C ASP A 227 -2.59 -14.01 -8.49
N ALA A 228 -2.37 -13.96 -9.81
CA ALA A 228 -2.49 -15.12 -10.69
C ALA A 228 -1.36 -16.15 -10.52
N THR A 229 -0.29 -15.77 -9.87
CA THR A 229 0.79 -16.68 -9.48
C THR A 229 0.67 -16.90 -7.98
N PRO A 230 0.26 -18.09 -7.49
CA PRO A 230 0.45 -18.39 -6.08
C PRO A 230 1.91 -18.11 -5.76
N VAL A 231 2.20 -17.28 -4.78
CA VAL A 231 3.55 -17.12 -4.25
C VAL A 231 3.88 -18.48 -3.65
N GLU A 232 4.45 -19.35 -4.46
CA GLU A 232 5.25 -20.45 -3.89
C GLU A 232 6.30 -19.72 -3.07
N ALA A 233 6.23 -19.89 -1.75
CA ALA A 233 7.14 -19.28 -0.82
C ALA A 233 8.57 -19.51 -1.34
N LEU A 234 9.16 -18.44 -1.87
CA LEU A 234 10.53 -18.47 -2.39
C LEU A 234 11.43 -18.96 -1.24
N GLY A 235 11.83 -20.23 -1.32
CA GLY A 235 12.71 -20.87 -0.33
C GLY A 235 12.05 -21.90 0.60
N LYS A 236 10.74 -22.09 0.62
CA LYS A 236 10.14 -23.24 1.29
C LYS A 236 10.11 -24.40 0.29
N SER A 237 11.13 -25.26 0.31
CA SER A 237 10.97 -26.65 -0.16
C SER A 237 9.64 -27.13 0.41
N ALA A 238 8.69 -27.49 -0.46
CA ALA A 238 7.49 -28.18 -0.07
C ALA A 238 7.91 -29.55 0.50
N THR A 239 8.31 -29.54 1.76
CA THR A 239 8.38 -30.75 2.55
C THR A 239 6.94 -31.11 2.79
N THR A 240 6.34 -31.83 1.84
CA THR A 240 5.00 -32.35 1.98
C THR A 240 4.98 -33.20 3.25
N TRP A 241 4.14 -32.78 4.21
CA TRP A 241 3.86 -33.52 5.45
C TRP A 241 3.47 -34.98 5.20
N GLY A 242 3.32 -35.37 3.92
CA GLY A 242 3.08 -36.74 3.49
C GLY A 242 4.30 -37.64 3.46
N GLU A 243 5.52 -37.09 3.38
CA GLU A 243 6.74 -37.93 3.34
C GLU A 243 7.30 -38.26 4.72
N LEU A 244 6.97 -37.47 5.74
CA LEU A 244 7.38 -37.74 7.13
C LEU A 244 6.64 -38.90 7.79
N LYS A 245 5.57 -39.43 7.21
CA LYS A 245 4.80 -40.57 7.74
C LYS A 245 5.17 -41.92 7.15
N LYS A 246 6.16 -41.99 6.26
CA LYS A 246 6.62 -43.27 5.67
C LYS A 246 7.88 -43.85 6.30
N GLY A 247 8.33 -43.27 7.40
CA GLY A 247 9.56 -43.67 8.07
C GLY A 247 9.40 -44.06 9.55
N ILE A 248 8.25 -44.67 9.95
CA ILE A 248 8.11 -45.34 11.24
C ILE A 248 7.48 -46.73 10.98
#